data_5eee349c887b9fdb43053e7ac0089a4a
#
_entry.id   5eee349c887b9fdb43053e7ac0089a4a
#
_cell.length_a   1.000
_cell.length_b   1.000
_cell.length_c   1.000
_cell.angle_alpha   90.00
_cell.angle_beta   90.00
_cell.angle_gamma   90.00
#
_symmetry.space_group_name_H-M   'P 1'
#
loop_
_entity.id
_entity.type
_entity.pdbx_description
1 polymer ?
#
loop_
_entity_poly.entity_id
_entity_poly.type
_entity_poly.pdbx_seq_one_letter_code
_entity_poly.pdbx_strand_id
1 'polypeptide(L)'
;MIKRDLYYERIPTKSLRDDVRYLGNILGRVIKKQEGESFFNLVERIRLLSKANIKNKNNKNRFNKITSEIQRLKPIKIFKLARAFNHFMNFINLSESIDASRKLDEFENSNLKEKHKNIFIEEIFEKLFKNKKIKPQKIYNIAKNLQIGIVLTAHPTEVKRRTLIQKYHKITEIMDQRNLLKDKPSRLKILDKKLYDEFTIIWNTDDLKRFKPTPA
;
A
#
# COMPACT_ATOMS: atom_id res chain seq x y z
N MET A 1 -9.51 -18.19 21.09
CA MET A 1 -8.39 -17.71 20.26
C MET A 1 -8.85 -17.76 18.80
N ILE A 2 -9.34 -16.63 18.27
CA ILE A 2 -9.78 -16.53 16.87
C ILE A 2 -8.51 -16.64 16.05
N LYS A 3 -8.30 -17.76 15.34
CA LYS A 3 -7.32 -17.81 14.27
C LYS A 3 -7.66 -16.66 13.33
N ARG A 4 -6.81 -15.64 13.24
CA ARG A 4 -6.82 -14.70 12.13
C ARG A 4 -6.78 -15.56 10.88
N ASP A 5 -7.92 -15.73 10.24
CA ASP A 5 -8.01 -16.34 8.94
C ASP A 5 -7.29 -15.36 8.02
N LEU A 6 -6.09 -15.71 7.67
CA LEU A 6 -5.17 -14.87 6.95
C LEU A 6 -5.71 -14.78 5.52
N TYR A 7 -6.69 -13.91 5.33
CA TYR A 7 -7.17 -13.44 4.03
C TYR A 7 -5.98 -13.17 3.08
N TYR A 8 -4.89 -12.64 3.63
CA TYR A 8 -3.64 -12.40 2.92
C TYR A 8 -2.85 -13.66 2.50
N GLU A 9 -3.08 -14.83 3.08
CA GLU A 9 -2.37 -16.06 2.68
C GLU A 9 -2.98 -16.73 1.44
N ARG A 10 -4.25 -16.46 1.15
CA ARG A 10 -4.97 -17.05 0.00
C ARG A 10 -4.89 -16.22 -1.27
N ILE A 11 -4.43 -14.97 -1.19
CA ILE A 11 -4.30 -14.10 -2.35
C ILE A 11 -2.96 -14.37 -3.02
N PRO A 12 -2.89 -14.56 -4.35
CA PRO A 12 -1.62 -14.67 -5.05
C PRO A 12 -0.84 -13.36 -4.89
N THR A 13 0.04 -13.34 -3.89
CA THR A 13 0.81 -12.15 -3.50
C THR A 13 1.93 -11.81 -4.49
N LYS A 14 2.03 -12.52 -5.63
CA LYS A 14 3.12 -12.31 -6.59
C LYS A 14 2.98 -10.96 -7.29
N SER A 15 1.79 -10.66 -7.84
CA SER A 15 1.53 -9.38 -8.53
C SER A 15 1.75 -8.20 -7.60
N LEU A 16 1.17 -8.23 -6.40
CA LEU A 16 1.37 -7.20 -5.38
C LEU A 16 2.85 -7.02 -5.01
N ARG A 17 3.58 -8.12 -4.78
CA ARG A 17 5.02 -8.04 -4.46
C ARG A 17 5.83 -7.45 -5.59
N ASP A 18 5.48 -7.76 -6.83
CA ASP A 18 6.18 -7.24 -8.01
C ASP A 18 5.90 -5.74 -8.17
N ASP A 19 4.68 -5.26 -7.93
CA ASP A 19 4.33 -3.84 -7.94
C ASP A 19 5.05 -3.08 -6.83
N VAL A 20 5.00 -3.57 -5.59
CA VAL A 20 5.71 -2.95 -4.45
C VAL A 20 7.22 -2.87 -4.74
N ARG A 21 7.81 -3.93 -5.30
CA ARG A 21 9.23 -3.93 -5.68
C ARG A 21 9.50 -2.93 -6.78
N TYR A 22 8.64 -2.87 -7.78
CA TYR A 22 8.79 -1.98 -8.92
C TYR A 22 8.72 -0.50 -8.50
N LEU A 23 7.68 -0.10 -7.77
CA LEU A 23 7.52 1.27 -7.26
C LEU A 23 8.64 1.62 -6.26
N GLY A 24 9.03 0.68 -5.40
CA GLY A 24 10.18 0.85 -4.51
C GLY A 24 11.50 1.09 -5.25
N ASN A 25 11.73 0.40 -6.36
CA ASN A 25 12.91 0.61 -7.20
C ASN A 25 12.90 1.99 -7.87
N ILE A 26 11.73 2.49 -8.31
CA ILE A 26 11.62 3.85 -8.86
C ILE A 26 11.94 4.87 -7.78
N LEU A 27 11.34 4.75 -6.59
CA LEU A 27 11.64 5.62 -5.46
C LEU A 27 13.13 5.61 -5.12
N GLY A 28 13.74 4.43 -5.07
CA GLY A 28 15.18 4.29 -4.81
C GLY A 28 16.06 5.02 -5.84
N ARG A 29 15.71 4.93 -7.14
CA ARG A 29 16.40 5.68 -8.20
C ARG A 29 16.24 7.18 -8.05
N VAL A 30 15.05 7.66 -7.68
CA VAL A 30 14.81 9.09 -7.43
C VAL A 30 15.62 9.56 -6.23
N ILE A 31 15.59 8.85 -5.10
CA ILE A 31 16.38 9.17 -3.91
C ILE A 31 17.88 9.22 -4.24
N LYS A 32 18.38 8.22 -4.97
CA LYS A 32 19.80 8.17 -5.38
C LYS A 32 20.18 9.37 -6.25
N LYS A 33 19.30 9.80 -7.16
CA LYS A 33 19.54 10.95 -8.04
C LYS A 33 19.45 12.28 -7.32
N GLN A 34 18.50 12.44 -6.39
CA GLN A 34 18.20 13.71 -5.70
C GLN A 34 19.10 13.94 -4.46
N GLU A 35 19.41 12.88 -3.73
CA GLU A 35 20.10 12.96 -2.43
C GLU A 35 21.50 12.32 -2.44
N GLY A 36 21.85 11.65 -3.54
CA GLY A 36 23.11 10.96 -3.69
C GLY A 36 23.11 9.53 -3.16
N GLU A 37 24.14 8.80 -3.59
CA GLU A 37 24.29 7.37 -3.29
C GLU A 37 24.48 7.07 -1.81
N SER A 38 25.20 7.92 -1.10
CA SER A 38 25.44 7.78 0.35
C SER A 38 24.14 7.79 1.14
N PHE A 39 23.20 8.69 0.79
CA PHE A 39 21.90 8.74 1.45
C PHE A 39 21.00 7.56 1.06
N PHE A 40 20.99 7.17 -0.20
CA PHE A 40 20.30 5.96 -0.66
C PHE A 40 20.79 4.72 0.10
N ASN A 41 22.09 4.55 0.28
CA ASN A 41 22.66 3.43 1.02
C ASN A 41 22.28 3.46 2.51
N LEU A 42 22.12 4.64 3.11
CA LEU A 42 21.59 4.80 4.46
C LEU A 42 20.13 4.30 4.54
N VAL A 43 19.26 4.73 3.62
CA VAL A 43 17.86 4.29 3.56
C VAL A 43 17.77 2.77 3.44
N GLU A 44 18.54 2.16 2.52
CA GLU A 44 18.55 0.71 2.31
C GLU A 44 19.08 -0.04 3.53
N ARG A 45 20.11 0.46 4.20
CA ARG A 45 20.64 -0.16 5.41
C ARG A 45 19.60 -0.18 6.54
N ILE A 46 18.91 0.94 6.79
CA ILE A 46 17.83 1.02 7.80
C ILE A 46 16.69 0.08 7.42
N ARG A 47 16.28 0.05 6.16
CA ARG A 47 15.25 -0.87 5.64
C ARG A 47 15.60 -2.34 5.89
N LEU A 48 16.83 -2.75 5.58
CA LEU A 48 17.30 -4.13 5.77
C LEU A 48 17.36 -4.51 7.26
N LEU A 49 17.85 -3.61 8.10
CA LEU A 49 17.89 -3.83 9.55
C LEU A 49 16.48 -3.99 10.13
N SER A 50 15.52 -3.16 9.69
CA SER A 50 14.12 -3.24 10.10
C SER A 50 13.47 -4.55 9.67
N LYS A 51 13.67 -4.96 8.41
CA LYS A 51 13.15 -6.23 7.88
C LYS A 51 13.69 -7.45 8.62
N ALA A 52 14.97 -7.44 8.95
CA ALA A 52 15.59 -8.53 9.70
C ALA A 52 15.11 -8.60 11.16
N ASN A 53 14.66 -7.47 11.74
CA ASN A 53 14.10 -7.42 13.09
C ASN A 53 12.72 -8.08 13.18
N ILE A 54 11.89 -7.95 12.14
CA ILE A 54 10.55 -8.56 12.08
C ILE A 54 10.64 -10.10 12.12
N LYS A 55 11.67 -10.68 11.47
CA LYS A 55 11.86 -12.14 11.42
C LYS A 55 12.31 -12.75 12.75
N ASN A 56 13.02 -11.99 13.57
CA ASN A 56 13.54 -12.43 14.87
C ASN A 56 12.96 -11.57 16.01
N LYS A 57 11.84 -11.99 16.59
CA LYS A 57 11.06 -11.27 17.62
C LYS A 57 11.83 -10.81 18.87
N ASN A 58 13.06 -11.25 19.11
CA ASN A 58 13.81 -10.99 20.34
C ASN A 58 15.13 -10.22 20.17
N ASN A 59 15.31 -9.48 19.09
CA ASN A 59 16.63 -8.85 18.85
C ASN A 59 16.68 -7.36 19.26
N LYS A 60 16.66 -7.11 20.59
CA LYS A 60 16.89 -5.77 21.19
C LYS A 60 18.15 -5.09 20.61
N ASN A 61 19.20 -5.87 20.31
CA ASN A 61 20.44 -5.36 19.75
C ASN A 61 20.28 -4.71 18.37
N ARG A 62 19.39 -5.19 17.53
CA ARG A 62 19.15 -4.60 16.20
C ARG A 62 18.33 -3.32 16.28
N PHE A 63 17.33 -3.29 17.16
CA PHE A 63 16.58 -2.05 17.43
C PHE A 63 17.51 -0.95 17.95
N ASN A 64 18.35 -1.28 18.93
CA ASN A 64 19.34 -0.36 19.46
C ASN A 64 20.33 0.11 18.38
N LYS A 65 20.71 -0.76 17.45
CA LYS A 65 21.57 -0.39 16.32
C LYS A 65 20.87 0.61 15.38
N ILE A 66 19.61 0.39 15.03
CA ILE A 66 18.83 1.34 14.21
C ILE A 66 18.73 2.69 14.94
N THR A 67 18.38 2.67 16.23
CA THR A 67 18.24 3.88 17.04
C THR A 67 19.54 4.64 17.12
N SER A 68 20.66 3.98 17.39
CA SER A 68 21.99 4.61 17.46
C SER A 68 22.43 5.19 16.10
N GLU A 69 22.12 4.55 14.99
CA GLU A 69 22.39 5.11 13.66
C GLU A 69 21.58 6.37 13.39
N ILE A 70 20.28 6.36 13.73
CA ILE A 70 19.40 7.53 13.53
C ILE A 70 19.82 8.69 14.42
N GLN A 71 20.15 8.46 15.70
CA GLN A 71 20.58 9.50 16.65
C GLN A 71 21.85 10.24 16.22
N ARG A 72 22.71 9.61 15.42
CA ARG A 72 23.94 10.23 14.87
C ARG A 72 23.69 11.11 13.65
N LEU A 73 22.48 11.11 13.11
CA LEU A 73 22.16 11.87 11.91
C LEU A 73 21.82 13.32 12.27
N LYS A 74 22.16 14.24 11.36
CA LYS A 74 21.68 15.62 11.43
C LYS A 74 20.16 15.67 11.24
N PRO A 75 19.41 16.59 11.87
CA PRO A 75 17.95 16.67 11.79
C PRO A 75 17.40 16.63 10.36
N ILE A 76 18.04 17.32 9.43
CA ILE A 76 17.65 17.32 8.02
C ILE A 76 17.72 15.92 7.37
N LYS A 77 18.72 15.09 7.74
CA LYS A 77 18.83 13.73 7.25
C LYS A 77 17.78 12.82 7.87
N ILE A 78 17.44 13.04 9.16
CA ILE A 78 16.34 12.31 9.82
C ILE A 78 15.02 12.62 9.14
N PHE A 79 14.75 13.90 8.85
CA PHE A 79 13.55 14.31 8.13
C PHE A 79 13.46 13.63 6.73
N LYS A 80 14.54 13.68 5.94
CA LYS A 80 14.58 13.03 4.62
C LYS A 80 14.42 11.51 4.71
N LEU A 81 14.99 10.89 5.74
CA LEU A 81 14.85 9.46 6.00
C LEU A 81 13.38 9.10 6.31
N ALA A 82 12.74 9.84 7.23
CA ALA A 82 11.33 9.65 7.55
C ALA A 82 10.45 9.83 6.32
N ARG A 83 10.74 10.84 5.49
CA ARG A 83 10.05 11.09 4.22
C ARG A 83 10.19 9.94 3.23
N ALA A 84 11.38 9.36 3.09
CA ALA A 84 11.61 8.21 2.23
C ALA A 84 10.72 7.01 2.64
N PHE A 85 10.64 6.71 3.93
CA PHE A 85 9.78 5.66 4.44
C PHE A 85 8.29 6.00 4.32
N ASN A 86 7.89 7.25 4.56
CA ASN A 86 6.51 7.70 4.38
C ASN A 86 6.03 7.47 2.93
N HIS A 87 6.82 7.91 1.95
CA HIS A 87 6.48 7.66 0.55
C HIS A 87 6.47 6.17 0.21
N PHE A 88 7.42 5.39 0.72
CA PHE A 88 7.43 3.95 0.51
C PHE A 88 6.16 3.28 1.04
N MET A 89 5.70 3.65 2.24
CA MET A 89 4.43 3.13 2.80
C MET A 89 3.22 3.54 1.97
N ASN A 90 3.18 4.79 1.49
CA ASN A 90 2.11 5.24 0.59
C ASN A 90 2.10 4.44 -0.72
N PHE A 91 3.26 4.06 -1.27
CA PHE A 91 3.34 3.23 -2.48
C PHE A 91 2.95 1.77 -2.23
N ILE A 92 3.19 1.23 -1.03
CA ILE A 92 2.65 -0.07 -0.63
C ILE A 92 1.12 -0.03 -0.64
N ASN A 93 0.51 0.95 0.04
CA ASN A 93 -0.95 1.11 0.08
C ASN A 93 -1.54 1.28 -1.33
N LEU A 94 -0.84 2.03 -2.20
CA LEU A 94 -1.23 2.19 -3.59
C LEU A 94 -1.19 0.87 -4.36
N SER A 95 -0.13 0.10 -4.17
CA SER A 95 0.00 -1.23 -4.80
C SER A 95 -1.09 -2.20 -4.34
N GLU A 96 -1.48 -2.14 -3.06
CA GLU A 96 -2.59 -2.93 -2.52
C GLU A 96 -3.92 -2.54 -3.18
N SER A 97 -4.19 -1.25 -3.35
CA SER A 97 -5.39 -0.77 -4.03
C SER A 97 -5.45 -1.20 -5.50
N ILE A 98 -4.32 -1.12 -6.22
CA ILE A 98 -4.21 -1.57 -7.61
C ILE A 98 -4.41 -3.08 -7.73
N ASP A 99 -3.82 -3.87 -6.81
CA ASP A 99 -3.98 -5.31 -6.80
C ASP A 99 -5.41 -5.75 -6.48
N ALA A 100 -6.09 -5.01 -5.59
CA ALA A 100 -7.51 -5.23 -5.28
C ALA A 100 -8.41 -4.93 -6.49
N SER A 101 -8.18 -3.81 -7.20
CA SER A 101 -8.92 -3.47 -8.42
C SER A 101 -8.73 -4.53 -9.50
N ARG A 102 -7.49 -4.96 -9.77
CA ARG A 102 -7.21 -6.04 -10.73
C ARG A 102 -7.96 -7.34 -10.42
N LYS A 103 -8.05 -7.69 -9.16
CA LYS A 103 -8.78 -8.90 -8.73
C LYS A 103 -10.27 -8.78 -8.96
N LEU A 104 -10.83 -7.59 -8.78
CA LEU A 104 -12.23 -7.33 -9.12
C LEU A 104 -12.45 -7.45 -10.63
N ASP A 105 -11.59 -6.84 -11.44
CA ASP A 105 -11.67 -6.92 -12.90
C ASP A 105 -11.52 -8.37 -13.41
N GLU A 106 -10.58 -9.13 -12.86
CA GLU A 106 -10.38 -10.54 -13.15
C GLU A 106 -11.62 -11.37 -12.78
N PHE A 107 -12.26 -11.03 -11.69
CA PHE A 107 -13.49 -11.69 -11.24
C PHE A 107 -14.67 -11.38 -12.18
N GLU A 108 -14.87 -10.12 -12.53
CA GLU A 108 -15.95 -9.71 -13.44
C GLU A 108 -15.81 -10.31 -14.83
N ASN A 109 -14.59 -10.41 -15.33
CA ASN A 109 -14.27 -10.92 -16.66
C ASN A 109 -14.11 -12.45 -16.75
N SER A 110 -14.03 -13.14 -15.61
CA SER A 110 -13.83 -14.59 -15.60
C SER A 110 -15.12 -15.31 -15.23
N ASN A 111 -15.47 -16.34 -16.04
CA ASN A 111 -16.39 -17.40 -15.62
C ASN A 111 -15.86 -18.23 -14.43
N LEU A 112 -14.79 -17.76 -13.78
CA LEU A 112 -14.09 -18.40 -12.66
C LEU A 112 -14.74 -18.04 -11.32
N LYS A 113 -16.06 -18.19 -11.22
CA LYS A 113 -16.80 -18.10 -9.95
C LYS A 113 -16.25 -19.01 -8.84
N GLU A 114 -15.37 -19.95 -9.17
CA GLU A 114 -14.90 -20.95 -8.20
C GLU A 114 -13.66 -20.56 -7.38
N LYS A 115 -12.81 -19.65 -7.84
CA LYS A 115 -11.53 -19.34 -7.14
C LYS A 115 -11.58 -18.25 -6.07
N HIS A 116 -12.62 -17.40 -6.07
CA HIS A 116 -12.69 -16.24 -5.15
C HIS A 116 -13.96 -16.24 -4.28
N LYS A 117 -14.43 -17.40 -3.89
CA LYS A 117 -15.71 -17.68 -3.21
C LYS A 117 -15.95 -16.99 -1.86
N ASN A 118 -15.16 -16.05 -1.39
CA ASN A 118 -15.33 -15.47 -0.05
C ASN A 118 -15.44 -13.93 -0.02
N ILE A 119 -15.52 -13.28 -1.18
CA ILE A 119 -15.45 -11.80 -1.27
C ILE A 119 -16.84 -11.19 -1.42
N PHE A 120 -17.81 -11.94 -1.97
CA PHE A 120 -19.14 -11.43 -2.28
C PHE A 120 -20.16 -11.82 -1.23
N ILE A 121 -21.04 -10.89 -0.94
CA ILE A 121 -22.13 -11.04 0.03
C ILE A 121 -22.97 -12.28 -0.31
N GLU A 122 -23.26 -12.50 -1.60
CA GLU A 122 -24.04 -13.63 -2.09
C GLU A 122 -23.42 -14.98 -1.68
N GLU A 123 -22.12 -15.11 -1.80
CA GLU A 123 -21.42 -16.34 -1.45
C GLU A 123 -21.35 -16.59 0.05
N ILE A 124 -21.25 -15.52 0.84
CA ILE A 124 -21.35 -15.61 2.29
C ILE A 124 -22.72 -16.16 2.67
N PHE A 125 -23.79 -15.60 2.09
CA PHE A 125 -25.14 -16.07 2.33
C PHE A 125 -25.36 -17.49 1.83
N GLU A 126 -24.87 -17.87 0.63
CA GLU A 126 -24.91 -19.26 0.16
C GLU A 126 -24.27 -20.24 1.14
N LYS A 127 -23.10 -19.90 1.70
CA LYS A 127 -22.42 -20.73 2.69
C LYS A 127 -23.20 -20.82 3.99
N LEU A 128 -23.80 -19.73 4.42
CA LEU A 128 -24.65 -19.70 5.61
C LEU A 128 -25.91 -20.57 5.42
N PHE A 129 -26.54 -20.50 4.25
CA PHE A 129 -27.74 -21.29 3.95
C PHE A 129 -27.42 -22.79 3.70
N LYS A 130 -26.24 -23.10 3.14
CA LYS A 130 -25.77 -24.50 3.02
C LYS A 130 -25.41 -25.13 4.36
N ASN A 131 -25.20 -24.32 5.40
CA ASN A 131 -24.90 -24.81 6.74
C ASN A 131 -26.19 -25.29 7.46
N LYS A 132 -26.48 -26.58 7.41
CA LYS A 132 -27.66 -27.20 8.03
C LYS A 132 -27.79 -26.94 9.55
N LYS A 133 -26.73 -26.48 10.22
CA LYS A 133 -26.75 -26.17 11.67
C LYS A 133 -27.38 -24.80 11.99
N ILE A 134 -27.55 -23.94 10.97
CA ILE A 134 -28.11 -22.60 11.15
C ILE A 134 -29.46 -22.52 10.43
N LYS A 135 -30.54 -22.25 11.20
CA LYS A 135 -31.86 -22.09 10.61
C LYS A 135 -31.93 -20.81 9.77
N PRO A 136 -32.52 -20.84 8.54
CA PRO A 136 -32.64 -19.65 7.68
C PRO A 136 -33.26 -18.45 8.38
N GLN A 137 -34.28 -18.66 9.22
CA GLN A 137 -34.92 -17.61 10.00
C GLN A 137 -33.97 -16.90 10.96
N LYS A 138 -32.98 -17.61 11.50
CA LYS A 138 -31.95 -17.02 12.38
C LYS A 138 -31.02 -16.09 11.57
N ILE A 139 -30.64 -16.50 10.36
CA ILE A 139 -29.83 -15.68 9.45
C ILE A 139 -30.58 -14.41 9.10
N TYR A 140 -31.86 -14.52 8.71
CA TYR A 140 -32.72 -13.40 8.39
C TYR A 140 -32.84 -12.42 9.57
N ASN A 141 -33.13 -12.91 10.77
CA ASN A 141 -33.26 -12.06 11.96
C ASN A 141 -31.95 -11.34 12.32
N ILE A 142 -30.79 -11.99 12.16
CA ILE A 142 -29.49 -11.34 12.36
C ILE A 142 -29.28 -10.25 11.31
N ALA A 143 -29.50 -10.55 10.03
CA ALA A 143 -29.32 -9.60 8.94
C ALA A 143 -30.29 -8.39 9.07
N LYS A 144 -31.56 -8.65 9.45
CA LYS A 144 -32.55 -7.59 9.68
C LYS A 144 -32.15 -6.60 10.79
N ASN A 145 -31.45 -7.11 11.82
CA ASN A 145 -31.05 -6.30 12.98
C ASN A 145 -29.58 -5.83 12.88
N LEU A 146 -28.90 -6.11 11.75
CA LEU A 146 -27.54 -5.64 11.53
C LEU A 146 -27.52 -4.12 11.39
N GLN A 147 -26.73 -3.47 12.22
CA GLN A 147 -26.47 -2.03 12.12
C GLN A 147 -24.98 -1.82 11.85
N ILE A 148 -24.68 -1.07 10.82
CA ILE A 148 -23.31 -0.69 10.47
C ILE A 148 -23.18 0.82 10.70
N GLY A 149 -22.43 1.20 11.74
CA GLY A 149 -22.10 2.58 12.03
C GLY A 149 -20.81 2.98 11.35
N ILE A 150 -20.87 3.93 10.43
CA ILE A 150 -19.67 4.53 9.82
C ILE A 150 -19.43 5.86 10.49
N VAL A 151 -18.28 6.01 11.14
CA VAL A 151 -17.84 7.27 11.73
C VAL A 151 -16.85 7.93 10.78
N LEU A 152 -17.26 9.04 10.17
CA LEU A 152 -16.40 9.86 9.33
C LEU A 152 -15.76 10.95 10.21
N THR A 153 -14.46 10.84 10.43
CA THR A 153 -13.70 11.86 11.16
C THR A 153 -12.66 12.48 10.22
N ALA A 154 -12.62 13.81 10.14
CA ALA A 154 -11.52 14.52 9.52
C ALA A 154 -10.43 14.73 10.57
N HIS A 155 -9.34 13.94 10.51
CA HIS A 155 -8.21 14.15 11.41
C HIS A 155 -7.30 15.24 10.84
N PRO A 156 -7.09 16.38 11.52
CA PRO A 156 -6.30 17.50 10.98
C PRO A 156 -4.86 17.14 10.61
N THR A 157 -4.31 16.10 11.23
CA THR A 157 -2.95 15.60 10.95
C THR A 157 -2.85 14.74 9.71
N GLU A 158 -3.98 14.24 9.18
CA GLU A 158 -4.03 13.36 8.01
C GLU A 158 -4.31 14.11 6.70
N VAL A 159 -4.42 15.44 6.76
CA VAL A 159 -4.73 16.27 5.59
C VAL A 159 -3.51 16.32 4.66
N LYS A 160 -3.49 15.40 3.71
CA LYS A 160 -2.51 15.43 2.61
C LYS A 160 -2.79 16.62 1.68
N ARG A 161 -1.74 17.19 1.11
CA ARG A 161 -1.91 18.21 0.07
C ARG A 161 -2.64 17.63 -1.13
N ARG A 162 -3.59 18.38 -1.69
CA ARG A 162 -4.33 18.00 -2.90
C ARG A 162 -3.38 17.60 -4.04
N THR A 163 -2.27 18.31 -4.19
CA THR A 163 -1.23 18.00 -5.17
C THR A 163 -0.70 16.58 -5.02
N LEU A 164 -0.39 16.14 -3.79
CA LEU A 164 0.09 14.78 -3.55
C LEU A 164 -0.98 13.73 -3.86
N ILE A 165 -2.24 14.00 -3.49
CA ILE A 165 -3.36 13.11 -3.81
C ILE A 165 -3.49 12.93 -5.32
N GLN A 166 -3.45 14.04 -6.09
CA GLN A 166 -3.49 14.01 -7.54
C GLN A 166 -2.30 13.24 -8.15
N LYS A 167 -1.10 13.37 -7.56
CA LYS A 167 0.08 12.62 -8.02
C LYS A 167 -0.04 11.13 -7.75
N TYR A 168 -0.53 10.72 -6.57
CA TYR A 168 -0.80 9.30 -6.30
C TYR A 168 -1.85 8.74 -7.25
N HIS A 169 -2.93 9.48 -7.52
CA HIS A 169 -3.92 9.07 -8.49
C HIS A 169 -3.31 8.88 -9.89
N LYS A 170 -2.45 9.81 -10.32
CA LYS A 170 -1.74 9.71 -11.60
C LYS A 170 -0.84 8.48 -11.68
N ILE A 171 -0.18 8.13 -10.58
CA ILE A 171 0.62 6.90 -10.51
C ILE A 171 -0.27 5.67 -10.69
N THR A 172 -1.45 5.63 -10.05
CA THR A 172 -2.42 4.53 -10.25
C THR A 172 -2.78 4.39 -11.72
N GLU A 173 -3.19 5.47 -12.38
CA GLU A 173 -3.53 5.45 -13.82
C GLU A 173 -2.39 4.91 -14.68
N ILE A 174 -1.16 5.33 -14.40
CA ILE A 174 0.02 4.86 -15.17
C ILE A 174 0.26 3.37 -14.91
N MET A 175 0.08 2.89 -13.68
CA MET A 175 0.23 1.48 -13.34
C MET A 175 -0.83 0.62 -14.02
N ASP A 176 -2.08 1.09 -14.09
CA ASP A 176 -3.16 0.39 -14.81
C ASP A 176 -2.86 0.33 -16.31
N GLN A 177 -2.45 1.44 -16.92
CA GLN A 177 -2.00 1.46 -18.31
C GLN A 177 -0.83 0.50 -18.56
N ARG A 178 0.10 0.42 -17.62
CA ARG A 178 1.24 -0.51 -17.69
C ARG A 178 0.78 -1.97 -17.69
N ASN A 179 -0.23 -2.30 -16.89
CA ASN A 179 -0.80 -3.64 -16.84
C ASN A 179 -1.45 -4.04 -18.17
N LEU A 180 -2.13 -3.10 -18.85
CA LEU A 180 -2.77 -3.32 -20.15
C LEU A 180 -1.75 -3.42 -21.30
N LEU A 181 -0.56 -2.85 -21.14
CA LEU A 181 0.44 -2.73 -22.21
C LEU A 181 1.67 -3.62 -21.99
N LYS A 182 1.53 -4.72 -21.23
CA LYS A 182 2.67 -5.61 -20.87
C LYS A 182 3.47 -6.10 -22.09
N ASP A 183 2.81 -6.31 -23.21
CA ASP A 183 3.41 -6.84 -24.43
C ASP A 183 3.96 -5.77 -25.40
N LYS A 184 4.00 -4.49 -24.96
CA LYS A 184 4.44 -3.36 -25.78
C LYS A 184 5.64 -2.62 -25.17
N PRO A 185 6.89 -3.15 -25.32
CA PRO A 185 8.08 -2.65 -24.62
C PRO A 185 8.36 -1.15 -24.82
N SER A 186 8.13 -0.62 -26.04
CA SER A 186 8.35 0.79 -26.34
C SER A 186 7.41 1.71 -25.54
N ARG A 187 6.14 1.30 -25.40
CA ARG A 187 5.16 2.03 -24.59
C ARG A 187 5.45 1.94 -23.10
N LEU A 188 5.91 0.77 -22.64
CA LEU A 188 6.33 0.59 -21.25
C LEU A 188 7.45 1.54 -20.86
N LYS A 189 8.46 1.75 -21.72
CA LYS A 189 9.54 2.71 -21.47
C LYS A 189 9.03 4.14 -21.27
N ILE A 190 8.01 4.54 -22.05
CA ILE A 190 7.39 5.87 -21.89
C ILE A 190 6.67 5.98 -20.55
N LEU A 191 5.93 4.95 -20.15
CA LEU A 191 5.24 4.90 -18.86
C LEU A 191 6.22 4.87 -17.69
N ASP A 192 7.32 4.12 -17.80
CA ASP A 192 8.40 4.09 -16.81
C ASP A 192 9.04 5.46 -16.60
N LYS A 193 9.23 6.22 -17.68
CA LYS A 193 9.70 7.61 -17.61
C LYS A 193 8.68 8.50 -16.92
N LYS A 194 7.39 8.42 -17.30
CA LYS A 194 6.33 9.19 -16.64
C LYS A 194 6.26 8.90 -15.14
N LEU A 195 6.34 7.63 -14.74
CA LEU A 195 6.39 7.25 -13.33
C LEU A 195 7.58 7.90 -12.62
N TYR A 196 8.76 7.82 -13.21
CA TYR A 196 9.96 8.42 -12.64
C TYR A 196 9.78 9.94 -12.44
N ASP A 197 9.18 10.63 -13.39
CA ASP A 197 8.91 12.07 -13.32
C ASP A 197 7.91 12.38 -12.20
N GLU A 198 6.80 11.62 -12.08
CA GLU A 198 5.84 11.78 -10.98
C GLU A 198 6.46 11.54 -9.60
N PHE A 199 7.31 10.51 -9.46
CA PHE A 199 8.04 10.24 -8.23
C PHE A 199 9.03 11.36 -7.88
N THR A 200 9.67 11.95 -8.90
CA THR A 200 10.57 13.09 -8.70
C THR A 200 9.81 14.31 -8.20
N ILE A 201 8.61 14.56 -8.74
CA ILE A 201 7.74 15.66 -8.28
C ILE A 201 7.30 15.40 -6.83
N ILE A 202 6.84 14.19 -6.51
CA ILE A 202 6.44 13.82 -5.16
C ILE A 202 7.61 14.02 -4.17
N TRP A 203 8.81 13.56 -4.54
CA TRP A 203 10.00 13.72 -3.69
C TRP A 203 10.32 15.18 -3.39
N ASN A 204 10.11 16.07 -4.33
CA ASN A 204 10.38 17.51 -4.19
C ASN A 204 9.17 18.34 -3.71
N THR A 205 8.02 17.70 -3.43
CA THR A 205 6.82 18.37 -2.92
C THR A 205 6.77 18.27 -1.41
N ASP A 206 6.53 19.38 -0.71
CA ASP A 206 6.36 19.36 0.75
C ASP A 206 5.12 18.56 1.16
N ASP A 207 5.27 17.61 2.08
CA ASP A 207 4.17 16.79 2.58
C ASP A 207 3.23 17.60 3.48
N LEU A 208 3.76 18.56 4.21
CA LEU A 208 3.02 19.36 5.17
C LEU A 208 2.60 20.70 4.57
N LYS A 209 1.40 21.15 4.92
CA LYS A 209 0.99 22.54 4.66
C LYS A 209 1.73 23.47 5.62
N ARG A 210 2.14 24.65 5.13
CA ARG A 210 2.79 25.68 5.96
C ARG A 210 1.84 26.26 7.02
N PHE A 211 0.53 26.21 6.75
CA PHE A 211 -0.52 26.69 7.66
C PHE A 211 -1.37 25.51 8.13
N LYS A 212 -1.77 25.54 9.40
CA LYS A 212 -2.73 24.57 9.92
C LYS A 212 -4.05 24.74 9.15
N PRO A 213 -4.65 23.66 8.62
CA PRO A 213 -5.98 23.77 8.06
C PRO A 213 -6.95 24.16 9.17
N THR A 214 -7.72 25.23 8.94
CA THR A 214 -8.86 25.55 9.78
C THR A 214 -10.03 24.70 9.34
N PRO A 215 -10.86 24.18 10.26
CA PRO A 215 -12.15 23.61 9.90
C PRO A 215 -12.95 24.69 9.15
N ALA A 216 -13.55 24.29 8.00
CA ALA A 216 -14.46 25.16 7.28
C ALA A 216 -15.78 25.30 8.04
#